data_8ceb8f5216543f0d90523e642722ca50
#
_entry.id   8ceb8f5216543f0d90523e642722ca50
#
_cell.length_a   1.000
_cell.length_b   1.000
_cell.length_c   1.000
_cell.angle_alpha   90.00
_cell.angle_beta   90.00
_cell.angle_gamma   90.00
#
_symmetry.space_group_name_H-M   'P 1'
#
loop_
_entity.id
_entity.type
_entity.pdbx_description
1 polymer ?
#
loop_
_entity_poly.entity_id
_entity_poly.type
_entity_poly.pdbx_seq_one_letter_code
_entity_poly.pdbx_strand_id
1 'polypeptide(L)'
;MDEVLKIVNDIKSGNIKPIYFLMGEEPYYIDKLSDYIEKKILSEEEKGFNQTVLYGRDVSMEDIISTAKRYPMMADRQVVIVKEAQDLIRTIDKLENYANNPMPSTVLVFCYKYKTLDKRKKVTKLLAKNGVVYESKKLYENQVGEWIKRVLSGKKYSIEPKATAMLVEFLGTDLSKINNELEKLQIILPIGSTITPKDIEENIGFSKDFNVFELRKALGERNQLKAYTIAANFAQNPKDNPMVVTTSLVFGFFIQLLKYHGLKDKNPKNVAAVIGVNPFFLKEYDVALKNYPMKKVSQIVGALRDIDVKSKGVGASAMSQSDLLKEMLYKIFN
;
A
#
# COMPACT_ATOMS: atom_id res chain seq x y z
N MET A 1 -13.65 7.06 2.00
CA MET A 1 -13.30 8.40 1.47
C MET A 1 -14.31 9.46 1.95
N ASP A 2 -15.60 9.20 1.91
CA ASP A 2 -16.64 10.18 2.27
C ASP A 2 -16.57 10.61 3.74
N GLU A 3 -16.26 9.70 4.66
CA GLU A 3 -16.04 10.01 6.07
C GLU A 3 -14.81 10.91 6.30
N VAL A 4 -13.74 10.67 5.55
CA VAL A 4 -12.52 11.52 5.57
C VAL A 4 -12.85 12.94 5.12
N LEU A 5 -13.59 13.08 4.01
CA LEU A 5 -14.04 14.37 3.51
C LEU A 5 -14.95 15.09 4.51
N LYS A 6 -15.84 14.35 5.20
CA LYS A 6 -16.67 14.90 6.27
C LYS A 6 -15.81 15.48 7.41
N ILE A 7 -14.84 14.71 7.92
CA ILE A 7 -13.95 15.17 8.99
C ILE A 7 -13.18 16.45 8.55
N VAL A 8 -12.65 16.44 7.32
CA VAL A 8 -11.94 17.60 6.77
C VAL A 8 -12.86 18.84 6.66
N ASN A 9 -14.11 18.65 6.22
CA ASN A 9 -15.08 19.72 6.08
C ASN A 9 -15.54 20.27 7.45
N ASP A 10 -15.73 19.37 8.43
CA ASP A 10 -16.04 19.77 9.81
C ASP A 10 -14.91 20.65 10.39
N ILE A 11 -13.65 20.26 10.19
CA ILE A 11 -12.49 21.06 10.63
C ILE A 11 -12.46 22.41 9.90
N LYS A 12 -12.68 22.43 8.57
CA LYS A 12 -12.72 23.68 7.78
C LYS A 12 -13.80 24.66 8.23
N SER A 13 -14.95 24.14 8.64
CA SER A 13 -16.08 24.96 9.14
C SER A 13 -15.93 25.39 10.60
N GLY A 14 -14.80 25.05 11.25
CA GLY A 14 -14.55 25.39 12.67
C GLY A 14 -15.19 24.40 13.65
N ASN A 15 -15.87 23.34 13.19
CA ASN A 15 -16.42 22.27 14.04
C ASN A 15 -15.31 21.29 14.45
N ILE A 16 -14.34 21.79 15.24
CA ILE A 16 -13.18 21.02 15.67
C ILE A 16 -13.53 20.30 16.97
N LYS A 17 -13.32 18.98 17.00
CA LYS A 17 -13.51 18.17 18.21
C LYS A 17 -12.25 18.08 19.05
N PRO A 18 -12.38 17.91 20.37
CA PRO A 18 -11.23 17.83 21.27
C PRO A 18 -10.41 16.55 21.13
N ILE A 19 -10.98 15.48 20.56
CA ILE A 19 -10.27 14.21 20.36
C ILE A 19 -10.55 13.67 18.96
N TYR A 20 -9.48 13.26 18.27
CA TYR A 20 -9.52 12.47 17.04
C TYR A 20 -8.78 11.15 17.25
N PHE A 21 -9.49 10.06 17.30
CA PHE A 21 -8.91 8.73 17.38
C PHE A 21 -8.98 8.05 16.02
N LEU A 22 -7.85 8.11 15.29
CA LEU A 22 -7.72 7.62 13.92
C LEU A 22 -7.12 6.21 13.99
N MET A 23 -7.89 5.19 13.65
CA MET A 23 -7.47 3.79 13.76
C MET A 23 -7.75 3.00 12.49
N GLY A 24 -7.13 1.83 12.33
CA GLY A 24 -7.48 0.89 11.27
C GLY A 24 -6.28 0.25 10.56
N GLU A 25 -6.60 -0.67 9.66
CA GLU A 25 -5.62 -1.47 8.92
C GLU A 25 -4.92 -0.66 7.82
N GLU A 26 -5.58 0.39 7.27
CA GLU A 26 -5.04 1.23 6.23
C GLU A 26 -4.44 2.52 6.81
N PRO A 27 -3.13 2.67 6.85
CA PRO A 27 -2.47 3.83 7.45
C PRO A 27 -2.60 5.11 6.64
N TYR A 28 -2.81 5.04 5.34
CA TYR A 28 -2.83 6.19 4.44
C TYR A 28 -3.76 7.32 4.89
N TYR A 29 -5.02 6.99 5.22
CA TYR A 29 -5.97 8.01 5.66
C TYR A 29 -5.74 8.50 7.09
N ILE A 30 -5.17 7.66 7.94
CA ILE A 30 -4.75 8.05 9.30
C ILE A 30 -3.68 9.13 9.18
N ASP A 31 -2.66 8.91 8.36
CA ASP A 31 -1.59 9.88 8.13
C ASP A 31 -2.12 11.15 7.45
N LYS A 32 -2.94 11.04 6.40
CA LYS A 32 -3.50 12.21 5.71
C LYS A 32 -4.37 13.09 6.62
N LEU A 33 -5.19 12.50 7.50
CA LEU A 33 -5.98 13.26 8.46
C LEU A 33 -5.11 13.90 9.55
N SER A 34 -4.14 13.16 10.07
CA SER A 34 -3.19 13.67 11.05
C SER A 34 -2.39 14.84 10.48
N ASP A 35 -1.84 14.70 9.28
CA ASP A 35 -1.08 15.77 8.59
C ASP A 35 -1.97 17.00 8.28
N TYR A 36 -3.26 16.74 7.96
CA TYR A 36 -4.19 17.83 7.74
C TYR A 36 -4.45 18.63 9.02
N ILE A 37 -4.68 17.94 10.15
CA ILE A 37 -4.86 18.54 11.46
C ILE A 37 -3.60 19.32 11.87
N GLU A 38 -2.43 18.71 11.72
CA GLU A 38 -1.12 19.28 12.01
C GLU A 38 -0.86 20.60 11.27
N LYS A 39 -1.32 20.68 10.01
CA LYS A 39 -1.07 21.84 9.15
C LYS A 39 -2.14 22.94 9.23
N LYS A 40 -3.38 22.61 9.67
CA LYS A 40 -4.52 23.49 9.44
C LYS A 40 -5.22 24.01 10.69
N ILE A 41 -4.95 23.45 11.86
CA ILE A 41 -5.60 23.90 13.11
C ILE A 41 -4.92 25.14 13.70
N LEU A 42 -3.59 25.19 13.62
CA LEU A 42 -2.79 26.31 14.14
C LEU A 42 -2.14 27.06 12.98
N SER A 43 -1.95 28.38 13.17
CA SER A 43 -1.09 29.20 12.31
C SER A 43 0.38 28.79 12.49
N GLU A 44 1.26 29.18 11.57
CA GLU A 44 2.68 28.84 11.67
C GLU A 44 3.34 29.46 12.93
N GLU A 45 2.90 30.65 13.34
CA GLU A 45 3.39 31.34 14.53
C GLU A 45 2.95 30.61 15.82
N GLU A 46 1.74 30.06 15.85
CA GLU A 46 1.20 29.36 17.02
C GLU A 46 1.82 27.99 17.24
N LYS A 47 2.27 27.33 16.17
CA LYS A 47 2.78 25.92 16.21
C LYS A 47 3.97 25.77 17.16
N GLY A 48 4.85 26.72 17.20
CA GLY A 48 6.07 26.66 18.02
C GLY A 48 5.81 26.40 19.52
N PHE A 49 4.70 26.92 20.05
CA PHE A 49 4.35 26.79 21.46
C PHE A 49 3.17 25.84 21.72
N ASN A 50 2.30 25.63 20.72
CA ASN A 50 1.02 24.99 20.90
C ASN A 50 0.88 23.67 20.12
N GLN A 51 1.92 23.24 19.38
CA GLN A 51 1.91 21.94 18.68
C GLN A 51 2.95 21.01 19.29
N THR A 52 2.50 19.81 19.65
CA THR A 52 3.36 18.75 20.18
C THR A 52 3.12 17.46 19.41
N VAL A 53 4.18 16.89 18.85
CA VAL A 53 4.13 15.57 18.19
C VAL A 53 4.89 14.58 19.06
N LEU A 54 4.21 13.52 19.47
CA LEU A 54 4.72 12.45 20.32
C LEU A 54 4.69 11.12 19.57
N TYR A 55 5.56 10.20 19.95
CA TYR A 55 5.56 8.83 19.41
C TYR A 55 5.20 7.84 20.52
N GLY A 56 4.26 6.92 20.26
CA GLY A 56 3.70 6.03 21.27
C GLY A 56 4.72 5.15 22.01
N ARG A 57 5.86 4.84 21.38
CA ARG A 57 6.94 4.08 22.02
C ARG A 57 7.80 4.89 22.99
N ASP A 58 7.80 6.22 22.86
CA ASP A 58 8.73 7.11 23.58
C ASP A 58 8.04 7.82 24.76
N VAL A 59 6.72 7.64 24.92
CA VAL A 59 5.92 8.34 25.94
C VAL A 59 4.95 7.39 26.65
N SER A 60 4.56 7.75 27.87
CA SER A 60 3.47 7.07 28.60
C SER A 60 2.12 7.74 28.31
N MET A 61 1.02 7.04 28.63
CA MET A 61 -0.33 7.61 28.52
C MET A 61 -0.50 8.80 29.49
N GLU A 62 0.16 8.77 30.64
CA GLU A 62 0.18 9.83 31.63
C GLU A 62 0.83 11.11 31.11
N ASP A 63 1.94 10.98 30.37
CA ASP A 63 2.62 12.13 29.76
C ASP A 63 1.76 12.78 28.67
N ILE A 64 1.07 11.97 27.87
CA ILE A 64 0.13 12.45 26.86
C ILE A 64 -1.04 13.20 27.51
N ILE A 65 -1.65 12.64 28.55
CA ILE A 65 -2.75 13.28 29.26
C ILE A 65 -2.30 14.57 29.96
N SER A 66 -1.11 14.55 30.57
CA SER A 66 -0.53 15.75 31.19
C SER A 66 -0.32 16.84 30.16
N THR A 67 0.24 16.52 29.01
CA THR A 67 0.43 17.48 27.90
C THR A 67 -0.91 17.98 27.36
N ALA A 68 -1.90 17.11 27.18
CA ALA A 68 -3.22 17.47 26.67
C ALA A 68 -4.03 18.34 27.64
N LYS A 69 -3.70 18.37 28.93
CA LYS A 69 -4.35 19.22 29.94
C LYS A 69 -3.73 20.61 30.10
N ARG A 70 -2.64 20.90 29.41
CA ARG A 70 -2.06 22.25 29.44
C ARG A 70 -2.95 23.25 28.70
N TYR A 71 -2.87 24.51 29.11
CA TYR A 71 -3.52 25.58 28.37
C TYR A 71 -2.63 26.05 27.22
N PRO A 72 -3.23 26.40 26.06
CA PRO A 72 -2.48 27.00 24.96
C PRO A 72 -1.84 28.33 25.36
N MET A 73 -0.69 28.67 24.77
CA MET A 73 0.02 29.90 24.98
C MET A 73 -0.28 30.87 23.83
N MET A 74 -0.94 31.99 24.15
CA MET A 74 -1.26 33.06 23.17
C MET A 74 -2.01 32.54 21.91
N ALA A 75 -2.82 31.49 22.08
CA ALA A 75 -3.62 30.88 21.04
C ALA A 75 -4.92 30.31 21.63
N ASP A 76 -5.93 30.12 20.79
CA ASP A 76 -7.21 29.53 21.22
C ASP A 76 -7.13 28.02 21.50
N ARG A 77 -6.16 27.36 20.86
CA ARG A 77 -6.04 25.88 20.93
C ARG A 77 -4.58 25.44 20.96
N GLN A 78 -4.38 24.24 21.53
CA GLN A 78 -3.17 23.44 21.31
C GLN A 78 -3.50 22.16 20.55
N VAL A 79 -2.52 21.62 19.85
CA VAL A 79 -2.61 20.36 19.09
C VAL A 79 -1.58 19.38 19.62
N VAL A 80 -2.03 18.22 20.08
CA VAL A 80 -1.18 17.12 20.55
C VAL A 80 -1.41 15.91 19.64
N ILE A 81 -0.39 15.50 18.90
CA ILE A 81 -0.47 14.38 17.95
C ILE A 81 0.37 13.23 18.49
N VAL A 82 -0.25 12.06 18.66
CA VAL A 82 0.41 10.83 19.08
C VAL A 82 0.53 9.91 17.87
N LYS A 83 1.71 9.87 17.25
CA LYS A 83 2.05 8.96 16.15
C LYS A 83 2.37 7.56 16.71
N GLU A 84 2.10 6.51 15.93
CA GLU A 84 2.32 5.09 16.31
C GLU A 84 1.66 4.72 17.67
N ALA A 85 0.44 5.19 17.88
CA ALA A 85 -0.28 5.00 19.14
C ALA A 85 -0.64 3.54 19.45
N GLN A 86 -0.49 2.60 18.52
CA GLN A 86 -0.66 1.16 18.76
C GLN A 86 0.32 0.60 19.80
N ASP A 87 1.43 1.28 20.05
CA ASP A 87 2.41 0.88 21.07
C ASP A 87 1.87 1.11 22.50
N LEU A 88 0.86 1.97 22.64
CA LEU A 88 0.19 2.31 23.90
C LEU A 88 -1.04 1.44 24.23
N ILE A 89 -1.30 0.39 23.46
CA ILE A 89 -2.54 -0.43 23.58
C ILE A 89 -2.76 -0.98 24.99
N ARG A 90 -1.67 -1.33 25.71
CA ARG A 90 -1.75 -1.91 27.06
C ARG A 90 -2.23 -0.90 28.11
N THR A 91 -2.07 0.38 27.87
CA THR A 91 -2.39 1.48 28.78
C THR A 91 -3.53 2.35 28.29
N ILE A 92 -4.17 2.00 27.16
CA ILE A 92 -5.22 2.80 26.53
C ILE A 92 -6.41 3.10 27.46
N ASP A 93 -6.72 2.18 28.36
CA ASP A 93 -7.83 2.33 29.30
C ASP A 93 -7.60 3.49 30.30
N LYS A 94 -6.33 3.92 30.53
CA LYS A 94 -6.00 5.12 31.33
C LYS A 94 -6.52 6.42 30.71
N LEU A 95 -6.83 6.40 29.41
CA LEU A 95 -7.40 7.56 28.70
C LEU A 95 -8.87 7.80 29.09
N GLU A 96 -9.58 6.88 29.76
CA GLU A 96 -11.01 7.00 30.06
C GLU A 96 -11.38 8.30 30.76
N ASN A 97 -10.65 8.69 31.80
CA ASN A 97 -10.94 9.89 32.56
C ASN A 97 -10.81 11.17 31.73
N TYR A 98 -9.77 11.23 30.87
CA TYR A 98 -9.60 12.36 29.95
C TYR A 98 -10.67 12.35 28.85
N ALA A 99 -10.94 11.20 28.27
CA ALA A 99 -11.95 11.05 27.21
C ALA A 99 -13.38 11.36 27.71
N ASN A 100 -13.66 11.19 29.01
CA ASN A 100 -14.95 11.57 29.57
C ASN A 100 -15.13 13.09 29.72
N ASN A 101 -14.06 13.82 29.99
CA ASN A 101 -14.06 15.29 30.10
C ASN A 101 -12.81 15.89 29.46
N PRO A 102 -12.73 15.93 28.12
CA PRO A 102 -11.57 16.42 27.41
C PRO A 102 -11.46 17.95 27.50
N MET A 103 -10.23 18.48 27.48
CA MET A 103 -10.00 19.92 27.46
C MET A 103 -10.51 20.51 26.12
N PRO A 104 -11.45 21.48 26.16
CA PRO A 104 -12.01 22.08 24.93
C PRO A 104 -10.98 22.85 24.09
N SER A 105 -9.92 23.38 24.73
CA SER A 105 -8.82 24.09 24.07
C SER A 105 -7.74 23.17 23.52
N THR A 106 -7.87 21.84 23.65
CA THR A 106 -6.91 20.88 23.14
C THR A 106 -7.52 20.05 22.01
N VAL A 107 -6.74 19.85 20.96
CA VAL A 107 -7.02 18.88 19.91
C VAL A 107 -6.03 17.72 20.05
N LEU A 108 -6.50 16.63 20.67
CA LEU A 108 -5.69 15.42 20.88
C LEU A 108 -5.95 14.42 19.78
N VAL A 109 -4.90 14.05 19.04
CA VAL A 109 -4.97 13.15 17.89
C VAL A 109 -4.18 11.86 18.17
N PHE A 110 -4.84 10.71 18.05
CA PHE A 110 -4.18 9.41 18.12
C PHE A 110 -4.13 8.79 16.72
N CYS A 111 -2.92 8.49 16.24
CA CYS A 111 -2.68 7.72 15.01
C CYS A 111 -2.43 6.25 15.38
N TYR A 112 -3.50 5.46 15.47
CA TYR A 112 -3.48 4.05 15.89
C TYR A 112 -3.53 3.15 14.65
N LYS A 113 -2.36 2.77 14.13
CA LYS A 113 -2.21 2.07 12.86
C LYS A 113 -2.29 0.56 12.98
N TYR A 114 -2.71 -0.10 11.88
CA TYR A 114 -2.73 -1.56 11.67
C TYR A 114 -3.67 -2.36 12.57
N LYS A 115 -4.35 -1.71 13.49
CA LYS A 115 -5.26 -2.33 14.47
C LYS A 115 -6.47 -1.44 14.72
N THR A 116 -7.46 -2.00 15.40
CA THR A 116 -8.64 -1.26 15.86
C THR A 116 -8.85 -1.50 17.37
N LEU A 117 -9.49 -0.55 18.03
CA LEU A 117 -9.95 -0.75 19.42
C LEU A 117 -11.24 -1.56 19.44
N ASP A 118 -11.41 -2.35 20.47
CA ASP A 118 -12.69 -3.03 20.72
C ASP A 118 -13.78 -1.98 21.04
N LYS A 119 -14.80 -1.95 20.17
CA LYS A 119 -15.94 -0.99 20.27
C LYS A 119 -16.77 -1.17 21.54
N ARG A 120 -16.64 -2.32 22.23
CA ARG A 120 -17.34 -2.61 23.49
C ARG A 120 -16.68 -1.96 24.70
N LYS A 121 -15.38 -1.66 24.62
CA LYS A 121 -14.64 -1.03 25.71
C LYS A 121 -15.20 0.35 26.05
N LYS A 122 -15.19 0.68 27.33
CA LYS A 122 -15.66 1.96 27.86
C LYS A 122 -14.90 3.15 27.27
N VAL A 123 -13.57 3.03 27.16
CA VAL A 123 -12.73 4.07 26.55
C VAL A 123 -13.17 4.37 25.11
N THR A 124 -13.45 3.34 24.29
CA THR A 124 -13.87 3.52 22.88
C THR A 124 -15.21 4.23 22.78
N LYS A 125 -16.16 3.90 23.68
CA LYS A 125 -17.46 4.58 23.73
C LYS A 125 -17.34 6.05 24.15
N LEU A 126 -16.46 6.37 25.09
CA LEU A 126 -16.20 7.74 25.52
C LEU A 126 -15.51 8.56 24.41
N LEU A 127 -14.54 7.99 23.70
CA LEU A 127 -13.91 8.59 22.54
C LEU A 127 -14.92 8.91 21.44
N ALA A 128 -15.84 8.00 21.15
CA ALA A 128 -16.89 8.22 20.15
C ALA A 128 -17.94 9.24 20.59
N LYS A 129 -18.22 9.36 21.89
CA LYS A 129 -19.18 10.34 22.43
C LYS A 129 -18.65 11.76 22.38
N ASN A 130 -17.39 11.95 22.77
CA ASN A 130 -16.79 13.28 23.01
C ASN A 130 -15.78 13.71 21.96
N GLY A 131 -15.51 12.88 20.95
CA GLY A 131 -14.57 13.12 19.86
C GLY A 131 -14.99 12.48 18.55
N VAL A 132 -14.02 12.29 17.68
CA VAL A 132 -14.16 11.56 16.40
C VAL A 132 -13.39 10.26 16.50
N VAL A 133 -14.05 9.14 16.23
CA VAL A 133 -13.41 7.83 16.06
C VAL A 133 -13.53 7.46 14.59
N TYR A 134 -12.42 7.48 13.87
CA TYR A 134 -12.35 7.12 12.46
C TYR A 134 -11.68 5.76 12.29
N GLU A 135 -12.32 4.85 11.55
CA GLU A 135 -11.80 3.52 11.24
C GLU A 135 -11.41 3.43 9.76
N SER A 136 -10.10 3.43 9.48
CA SER A 136 -9.54 3.28 8.15
C SER A 136 -9.44 1.81 7.76
N LYS A 137 -10.29 1.38 6.85
CA LYS A 137 -10.35 -0.01 6.37
C LYS A 137 -9.45 -0.20 5.17
N LYS A 138 -8.77 -1.34 5.11
CA LYS A 138 -7.98 -1.74 3.94
C LYS A 138 -8.88 -1.91 2.72
N LEU A 139 -8.44 -1.38 1.59
CA LEU A 139 -9.13 -1.59 0.32
C LEU A 139 -8.76 -2.96 -0.27
N TYR A 140 -9.76 -3.63 -0.84
CA TYR A 140 -9.53 -4.78 -1.69
C TYR A 140 -8.99 -4.34 -3.06
N GLU A 141 -8.25 -5.21 -3.73
CA GLU A 141 -7.61 -4.93 -5.02
C GLU A 141 -8.59 -4.37 -6.06
N ASN A 142 -9.80 -4.93 -6.14
CA ASN A 142 -10.86 -4.46 -7.04
C ASN A 142 -11.38 -3.04 -6.73
N GLN A 143 -11.11 -2.50 -5.54
CA GLN A 143 -11.51 -1.17 -5.12
C GLN A 143 -10.44 -0.11 -5.37
N VAL A 144 -9.17 -0.54 -5.48
CA VAL A 144 -8.03 0.38 -5.62
C VAL A 144 -8.11 1.18 -6.92
N GLY A 145 -8.56 0.57 -8.02
CA GLY A 145 -8.71 1.27 -9.30
C GLY A 145 -9.69 2.46 -9.24
N GLU A 146 -10.83 2.29 -8.58
CA GLU A 146 -11.78 3.38 -8.37
C GLU A 146 -11.26 4.44 -7.38
N TRP A 147 -10.50 4.01 -6.39
CA TRP A 147 -9.81 4.93 -5.48
C TRP A 147 -8.81 5.82 -6.22
N ILE A 148 -7.97 5.26 -7.11
CA ILE A 148 -7.02 6.02 -7.95
C ILE A 148 -7.74 7.09 -8.76
N LYS A 149 -8.83 6.72 -9.45
CA LYS A 149 -9.63 7.65 -10.25
C LYS A 149 -10.19 8.81 -9.41
N ARG A 150 -10.71 8.52 -8.20
CA ARG A 150 -11.24 9.55 -7.29
C ARG A 150 -10.16 10.50 -6.79
N VAL A 151 -8.97 9.99 -6.44
CA VAL A 151 -7.83 10.82 -6.02
C VAL A 151 -7.40 11.76 -7.14
N LEU A 152 -7.27 11.27 -8.35
CA LEU A 152 -6.87 12.04 -9.53
C LEU A 152 -7.92 13.07 -9.93
N SER A 153 -9.20 12.69 -9.94
CA SER A 153 -10.31 13.60 -10.26
C SER A 153 -10.35 14.79 -9.31
N GLY A 154 -10.11 14.57 -8.00
CA GLY A 154 -10.03 15.65 -7.01
C GLY A 154 -8.89 16.65 -7.27
N LYS A 155 -7.89 16.27 -8.06
CA LYS A 155 -6.74 17.08 -8.47
C LYS A 155 -6.81 17.52 -9.95
N LYS A 156 -7.95 17.32 -10.61
CA LYS A 156 -8.22 17.64 -12.03
C LYS A 156 -7.39 16.82 -13.03
N TYR A 157 -7.02 15.59 -12.69
CA TYR A 157 -6.42 14.62 -13.60
C TYR A 157 -7.39 13.49 -13.91
N SER A 158 -7.19 12.82 -15.04
CA SER A 158 -7.83 11.55 -15.38
C SER A 158 -6.77 10.47 -15.64
N ILE A 159 -7.20 9.22 -15.75
CA ILE A 159 -6.31 8.09 -15.99
C ILE A 159 -7.00 7.06 -16.88
N GLU A 160 -6.26 6.50 -17.82
CA GLU A 160 -6.75 5.42 -18.67
C GLU A 160 -6.97 4.13 -17.86
N PRO A 161 -7.97 3.30 -18.24
CA PRO A 161 -8.22 2.03 -17.56
C PRO A 161 -7.02 1.08 -17.53
N LYS A 162 -6.24 1.03 -18.63
CA LYS A 162 -5.02 0.21 -18.68
C LYS A 162 -3.94 0.73 -17.75
N ALA A 163 -3.73 2.05 -17.69
CA ALA A 163 -2.78 2.68 -16.78
C ALA A 163 -3.16 2.44 -15.31
N THR A 164 -4.47 2.52 -15.00
CA THR A 164 -4.99 2.16 -13.66
C THR A 164 -4.66 0.70 -13.31
N ALA A 165 -4.89 -0.23 -14.25
CA ALA A 165 -4.60 -1.65 -14.03
C ALA A 165 -3.10 -1.90 -13.79
N MET A 166 -2.21 -1.21 -14.53
CA MET A 166 -0.77 -1.27 -14.35
C MET A 166 -0.36 -0.81 -12.94
N LEU A 167 -0.89 0.32 -12.46
CA LEU A 167 -0.61 0.81 -11.10
C LEU A 167 -1.01 -0.21 -10.03
N VAL A 168 -2.20 -0.80 -10.15
CA VAL A 168 -2.68 -1.81 -9.21
C VAL A 168 -1.82 -3.07 -9.27
N GLU A 169 -1.45 -3.54 -10.46
CA GLU A 169 -0.59 -4.72 -10.62
C GLU A 169 0.82 -4.47 -10.07
N PHE A 170 1.39 -3.29 -10.30
CA PHE A 170 2.77 -2.97 -9.89
C PHE A 170 2.90 -2.64 -8.40
N LEU A 171 1.93 -1.93 -7.83
CA LEU A 171 2.01 -1.39 -6.47
C LEU A 171 1.11 -2.13 -5.47
N GLY A 172 0.25 -3.02 -5.97
CA GLY A 172 -0.71 -3.77 -5.16
C GLY A 172 -1.77 -2.84 -4.53
N THR A 173 -2.04 -3.04 -3.24
CA THR A 173 -3.06 -2.31 -2.48
C THR A 173 -2.48 -1.27 -1.52
N ASP A 174 -1.18 -0.97 -1.61
CA ASP A 174 -0.52 0.04 -0.77
C ASP A 174 -0.86 1.45 -1.26
N LEU A 175 -1.85 2.07 -0.63
CA LEU A 175 -2.35 3.39 -1.03
C LEU A 175 -1.31 4.49 -0.89
N SER A 176 -0.39 4.37 0.07
CA SER A 176 0.68 5.34 0.27
C SER A 176 1.67 5.31 -0.88
N LYS A 177 2.10 4.11 -1.30
CA LYS A 177 2.97 3.96 -2.48
C LYS A 177 2.29 4.46 -3.74
N ILE A 178 1.04 4.04 -3.97
CA ILE A 178 0.28 4.49 -5.15
C ILE A 178 0.17 6.01 -5.17
N ASN A 179 -0.20 6.64 -4.04
CA ASN A 179 -0.33 8.09 -3.96
C ASN A 179 0.99 8.82 -4.24
N ASN A 180 2.11 8.29 -3.72
CA ASN A 180 3.43 8.87 -3.98
C ASN A 180 3.78 8.85 -5.47
N GLU A 181 3.48 7.74 -6.16
CA GLU A 181 3.69 7.66 -7.61
C GLU A 181 2.74 8.60 -8.38
N LEU A 182 1.48 8.70 -7.96
CA LEU A 182 0.54 9.67 -8.55
C LEU A 182 1.00 11.12 -8.34
N GLU A 183 1.56 11.45 -7.18
CA GLU A 183 2.10 12.79 -6.91
C GLU A 183 3.32 13.11 -7.79
N LYS A 184 4.21 12.16 -8.04
CA LYS A 184 5.31 12.34 -9.01
C LYS A 184 4.80 12.63 -10.42
N LEU A 185 3.81 11.86 -10.89
CA LEU A 185 3.20 12.08 -12.20
C LEU A 185 2.57 13.47 -12.31
N GLN A 186 1.95 13.97 -11.25
CA GLN A 186 1.34 15.31 -11.21
C GLN A 186 2.38 16.46 -11.22
N ILE A 187 3.63 16.19 -10.85
CA ILE A 187 4.72 17.17 -10.98
C ILE A 187 5.17 17.30 -12.46
N ILE A 188 5.12 16.18 -13.19
CA ILE A 188 5.65 16.09 -14.56
C ILE A 188 4.57 16.46 -15.59
N LEU A 189 3.32 16.06 -15.36
CA LEU A 189 2.23 16.22 -16.30
C LEU A 189 1.45 17.51 -16.05
N PRO A 190 1.04 18.24 -17.10
CA PRO A 190 0.18 19.42 -16.95
C PRO A 190 -1.16 19.09 -16.29
N ILE A 191 -1.72 20.04 -15.51
CA ILE A 191 -3.05 19.91 -14.94
C ILE A 191 -4.09 19.72 -16.06
N GLY A 192 -5.01 18.78 -15.87
CA GLY A 192 -6.01 18.40 -16.88
C GLY A 192 -5.60 17.24 -17.76
N SER A 193 -4.37 16.74 -17.62
CA SER A 193 -3.90 15.59 -18.40
C SER A 193 -4.63 14.30 -18.07
N THR A 194 -4.66 13.40 -19.06
CA THR A 194 -5.03 11.99 -18.88
C THR A 194 -3.76 11.16 -18.79
N ILE A 195 -3.56 10.50 -17.65
CA ILE A 195 -2.41 9.61 -17.42
C ILE A 195 -2.58 8.36 -18.28
N THR A 196 -1.59 8.09 -19.13
CA THR A 196 -1.57 6.97 -20.07
C THR A 196 -0.68 5.82 -19.56
N PRO A 197 -0.79 4.61 -20.14
CA PRO A 197 0.15 3.52 -19.88
C PRO A 197 1.63 3.92 -20.09
N LYS A 198 1.88 4.76 -21.10
CA LYS A 198 3.22 5.24 -21.39
C LYS A 198 3.78 6.11 -20.25
N ASP A 199 2.96 6.98 -19.68
CA ASP A 199 3.39 7.81 -18.54
C ASP A 199 3.75 6.96 -17.33
N ILE A 200 3.01 5.84 -17.10
CA ILE A 200 3.34 4.88 -16.06
C ILE A 200 4.69 4.19 -16.33
N GLU A 201 4.89 3.70 -17.55
CA GLU A 201 6.12 3.02 -17.95
C GLU A 201 7.37 3.93 -17.88
N GLU A 202 7.21 5.21 -18.19
CA GLU A 202 8.34 6.16 -18.25
C GLU A 202 8.71 6.77 -16.90
N ASN A 203 7.75 6.94 -16.00
CA ASN A 203 7.93 7.78 -14.81
C ASN A 203 7.77 7.05 -13.48
N ILE A 204 7.11 5.88 -13.45
CA ILE A 204 6.99 5.11 -12.22
C ILE A 204 8.19 4.19 -12.11
N GLY A 205 8.97 4.38 -11.06
CA GLY A 205 10.33 3.90 -10.83
C GLY A 205 10.56 2.39 -10.76
N PHE A 206 9.90 1.63 -11.63
CA PHE A 206 10.38 0.30 -12.01
C PHE A 206 11.36 0.49 -13.16
N SER A 207 12.56 -0.10 -13.07
CA SER A 207 13.46 -0.11 -14.21
C SER A 207 12.64 -0.54 -15.43
N LYS A 208 12.54 0.33 -16.43
CA LYS A 208 11.71 0.13 -17.62
C LYS A 208 11.97 -1.23 -18.27
N ASP A 209 13.23 -1.68 -18.18
CA ASP A 209 13.71 -2.88 -18.84
C ASP A 209 13.98 -4.05 -17.89
N PHE A 210 14.10 -3.80 -16.57
CA PHE A 210 14.54 -4.78 -15.57
C PHE A 210 13.62 -4.83 -14.36
N ASN A 211 12.42 -5.39 -14.54
CA ASN A 211 11.47 -5.65 -13.45
C ASN A 211 10.83 -7.04 -13.61
N VAL A 212 10.11 -7.50 -12.59
CA VAL A 212 9.51 -8.84 -12.61
C VAL A 212 8.44 -9.01 -13.68
N PHE A 213 7.76 -7.94 -14.09
CA PHE A 213 6.74 -7.98 -15.15
C PHE A 213 7.40 -8.15 -16.51
N GLU A 214 8.51 -7.45 -16.76
CA GLU A 214 9.31 -7.65 -17.98
C GLU A 214 9.94 -9.05 -17.98
N LEU A 215 10.35 -9.57 -16.82
CA LEU A 215 10.78 -10.97 -16.71
C LEU A 215 9.65 -11.93 -17.08
N ARG A 216 8.46 -11.75 -16.50
CA ARG A 216 7.26 -12.57 -16.79
C ARG A 216 6.92 -12.55 -18.28
N LYS A 217 6.94 -11.35 -18.89
CA LYS A 217 6.71 -11.19 -20.34
C LYS A 217 7.77 -11.91 -21.15
N ALA A 218 9.04 -11.73 -20.84
CA ALA A 218 10.14 -12.41 -21.52
C ALA A 218 10.04 -13.93 -21.39
N LEU A 219 9.65 -14.44 -20.22
CA LEU A 219 9.37 -15.85 -20.01
C LEU A 219 8.18 -16.33 -20.86
N GLY A 220 7.07 -15.61 -20.85
CA GLY A 220 5.88 -15.94 -21.65
C GLY A 220 6.16 -16.00 -23.15
N GLU A 221 6.95 -15.09 -23.66
CA GLU A 221 7.41 -15.01 -25.06
C GLU A 221 8.55 -16.00 -25.38
N ARG A 222 9.11 -16.71 -24.40
CA ARG A 222 10.34 -17.52 -24.48
C ARG A 222 11.55 -16.74 -24.96
N ASN A 223 11.61 -15.45 -24.69
CA ASN A 223 12.74 -14.60 -25.00
C ASN A 223 13.87 -14.82 -23.97
N GLN A 224 14.70 -15.85 -24.24
CA GLN A 224 15.78 -16.24 -23.35
C GLN A 224 16.77 -15.11 -23.08
N LEU A 225 17.21 -14.42 -24.14
CA LEU A 225 18.21 -13.34 -24.01
C LEU A 225 17.72 -12.27 -23.05
N LYS A 226 16.48 -11.77 -23.23
CA LYS A 226 15.89 -10.75 -22.36
C LYS A 226 15.74 -11.27 -20.94
N ALA A 227 15.26 -12.51 -20.74
CA ALA A 227 15.08 -13.09 -19.42
C ALA A 227 16.41 -13.20 -18.65
N TYR A 228 17.49 -13.66 -19.29
CA TYR A 228 18.81 -13.73 -18.66
C TYR A 228 19.41 -12.35 -18.39
N THR A 229 19.18 -11.37 -19.25
CA THR A 229 19.61 -9.97 -19.02
C THR A 229 18.93 -9.37 -17.80
N ILE A 230 17.61 -9.59 -17.65
CA ILE A 230 16.85 -9.14 -16.47
C ILE A 230 17.37 -9.85 -15.20
N ALA A 231 17.56 -11.16 -15.25
CA ALA A 231 18.06 -11.93 -14.11
C ALA A 231 19.48 -11.49 -13.70
N ALA A 232 20.35 -11.13 -14.62
CA ALA A 232 21.67 -10.58 -14.32
C ALA A 232 21.56 -9.24 -13.59
N ASN A 233 20.63 -8.36 -13.98
CA ASN A 233 20.36 -7.11 -13.28
C ASN A 233 19.83 -7.36 -11.86
N PHE A 234 18.91 -8.33 -11.66
CA PHE A 234 18.41 -8.70 -10.36
C PHE A 234 19.50 -9.24 -9.42
N ALA A 235 20.44 -10.01 -9.99
CA ALA A 235 21.58 -10.53 -9.23
C ALA A 235 22.52 -9.42 -8.73
N GLN A 236 22.63 -8.31 -9.49
CA GLN A 236 23.43 -7.14 -9.10
C GLN A 236 22.69 -6.27 -8.06
N ASN A 237 21.35 -6.34 -8.01
CA ASN A 237 20.50 -5.54 -7.13
C ASN A 237 19.62 -6.42 -6.22
N PRO A 238 20.19 -7.27 -5.34
CA PRO A 238 19.43 -8.26 -4.59
C PRO A 238 18.51 -7.67 -3.52
N LYS A 239 18.79 -6.46 -3.05
CA LYS A 239 17.93 -5.76 -2.07
C LYS A 239 16.61 -5.32 -2.70
N ASP A 240 16.65 -4.84 -3.93
CA ASP A 240 15.47 -4.38 -4.66
C ASP A 240 14.70 -5.55 -5.30
N ASN A 241 15.39 -6.64 -5.60
CA ASN A 241 14.85 -7.84 -6.24
C ASN A 241 15.18 -9.11 -5.45
N PRO A 242 14.63 -9.30 -4.25
CA PRO A 242 14.92 -10.49 -3.43
C PRO A 242 14.49 -11.78 -4.14
N MET A 243 15.34 -12.82 -4.10
CA MET A 243 15.09 -14.09 -4.77
C MET A 243 13.74 -14.71 -4.41
N VAL A 244 13.37 -14.69 -3.13
CA VAL A 244 12.09 -15.23 -2.64
C VAL A 244 10.89 -14.55 -3.29
N VAL A 245 10.94 -13.23 -3.44
CA VAL A 245 9.87 -12.44 -4.10
C VAL A 245 9.81 -12.76 -5.59
N THR A 246 10.98 -12.75 -6.26
CA THR A 246 11.08 -13.07 -7.70
C THR A 246 10.55 -14.48 -8.00
N THR A 247 10.98 -15.49 -7.22
CA THR A 247 10.52 -16.87 -7.40
C THR A 247 9.01 -16.99 -7.17
N SER A 248 8.46 -16.32 -6.14
CA SER A 248 7.02 -16.34 -5.85
C SER A 248 6.18 -15.77 -6.99
N LEU A 249 6.62 -14.65 -7.58
CA LEU A 249 5.90 -14.02 -8.70
C LEU A 249 5.98 -14.85 -9.99
N VAL A 250 7.14 -15.44 -10.29
CA VAL A 250 7.31 -16.34 -11.43
C VAL A 250 6.47 -17.62 -11.22
N PHE A 251 6.46 -18.18 -10.02
CA PHE A 251 5.62 -19.32 -9.65
C PHE A 251 4.14 -19.02 -9.85
N GLY A 252 3.68 -17.84 -9.36
CA GLY A 252 2.30 -17.37 -9.55
C GLY A 252 1.89 -17.35 -11.03
N PHE A 253 2.76 -16.82 -11.89
CA PHE A 253 2.54 -16.78 -13.33
C PHE A 253 2.33 -18.19 -13.95
N PHE A 254 3.18 -19.17 -13.61
CA PHE A 254 3.03 -20.53 -14.13
C PHE A 254 1.84 -21.28 -13.52
N ILE A 255 1.46 -21.01 -12.27
CA ILE A 255 0.20 -21.50 -11.68
C ILE A 255 -1.01 -20.95 -12.43
N GLN A 256 -1.00 -19.67 -12.80
CA GLN A 256 -2.05 -19.04 -13.60
C GLN A 256 -2.15 -19.69 -14.99
N LEU A 257 -1.01 -19.97 -15.63
CA LEU A 257 -0.97 -20.73 -16.91
C LEU A 257 -1.52 -22.14 -16.75
N LEU A 258 -1.19 -22.85 -15.67
CA LEU A 258 -1.71 -24.18 -15.40
C LEU A 258 -3.23 -24.15 -15.24
N LYS A 259 -3.77 -23.19 -14.49
CA LYS A 259 -5.21 -22.96 -14.37
C LYS A 259 -5.84 -22.69 -15.73
N TYR A 260 -5.21 -21.84 -16.54
CA TYR A 260 -5.70 -21.50 -17.88
C TYR A 260 -5.79 -22.75 -18.79
N HIS A 261 -4.78 -23.60 -18.78
CA HIS A 261 -4.82 -24.88 -19.52
C HIS A 261 -5.99 -25.77 -19.12
N GLY A 262 -6.33 -25.81 -17.82
CA GLY A 262 -7.42 -26.63 -17.28
C GLY A 262 -8.83 -26.10 -17.59
N LEU A 263 -8.97 -24.85 -18.07
CA LEU A 263 -10.27 -24.27 -18.35
C LEU A 263 -10.92 -24.86 -19.60
N LYS A 264 -12.19 -25.29 -19.48
CA LYS A 264 -13.04 -25.69 -20.61
C LYS A 264 -13.57 -24.45 -21.36
N ASP A 265 -14.09 -23.48 -20.62
CA ASP A 265 -14.56 -22.21 -21.19
C ASP A 265 -13.42 -21.20 -21.20
N LYS A 266 -12.97 -20.85 -22.41
CA LYS A 266 -11.88 -19.90 -22.70
C LYS A 266 -12.38 -18.50 -23.05
N ASN A 267 -13.63 -18.16 -22.69
CA ASN A 267 -14.11 -16.78 -22.81
C ASN A 267 -13.21 -15.83 -22.00
N PRO A 268 -12.71 -14.73 -22.56
CA PRO A 268 -11.76 -13.81 -21.89
C PRO A 268 -12.20 -13.36 -20.50
N LYS A 269 -13.50 -13.10 -20.28
CA LYS A 269 -14.03 -12.71 -18.96
C LYS A 269 -13.90 -13.85 -17.95
N ASN A 270 -14.24 -15.08 -18.36
CA ASN A 270 -14.13 -16.27 -17.50
C ASN A 270 -12.68 -16.56 -17.19
N VAL A 271 -11.81 -16.56 -18.20
CA VAL A 271 -10.37 -16.77 -18.03
C VAL A 271 -9.80 -15.77 -17.03
N ALA A 272 -10.01 -14.47 -17.24
CA ALA A 272 -9.50 -13.42 -16.34
C ALA A 272 -9.95 -13.64 -14.89
N ALA A 273 -11.23 -13.97 -14.68
CA ALA A 273 -11.78 -14.21 -13.35
C ALA A 273 -11.16 -15.45 -12.66
N VAL A 274 -11.00 -16.57 -13.41
CA VAL A 274 -10.49 -17.83 -12.82
C VAL A 274 -8.99 -17.77 -12.53
N ILE A 275 -8.19 -17.20 -13.45
CA ILE A 275 -6.75 -17.08 -13.23
C ILE A 275 -6.38 -15.90 -12.34
N GLY A 276 -7.34 -14.99 -12.06
CA GLY A 276 -7.14 -13.84 -11.17
C GLY A 276 -6.26 -12.75 -11.77
N VAL A 277 -6.42 -12.46 -13.09
CA VAL A 277 -5.64 -11.41 -13.76
C VAL A 277 -6.56 -10.35 -14.37
N ASN A 278 -6.05 -9.14 -14.47
CA ASN A 278 -6.80 -8.09 -15.16
C ASN A 278 -6.92 -8.43 -16.67
N PRO A 279 -8.11 -8.31 -17.29
CA PRO A 279 -8.32 -8.61 -18.70
C PRO A 279 -7.34 -7.93 -19.66
N PHE A 280 -6.80 -6.78 -19.34
CA PHE A 280 -5.81 -6.08 -20.17
C PHE A 280 -4.51 -6.87 -20.38
N PHE A 281 -4.18 -7.78 -19.47
CA PHE A 281 -2.95 -8.60 -19.53
C PHE A 281 -3.16 -9.99 -20.11
N LEU A 282 -4.41 -10.38 -20.43
CA LEU A 282 -4.71 -11.72 -20.98
C LEU A 282 -3.90 -12.06 -22.22
N LYS A 283 -3.63 -11.07 -23.08
CA LYS A 283 -2.83 -11.26 -24.30
C LYS A 283 -1.45 -11.87 -24.03
N GLU A 284 -0.83 -11.50 -22.92
CA GLU A 284 0.47 -12.06 -22.50
C GLU A 284 0.33 -13.53 -22.11
N TYR A 285 -0.76 -13.89 -21.43
CA TYR A 285 -1.06 -15.27 -21.07
C TYR A 285 -1.43 -16.11 -22.28
N ASP A 286 -2.13 -15.55 -23.28
CA ASP A 286 -2.43 -16.24 -24.55
C ASP A 286 -1.14 -16.60 -25.32
N VAL A 287 -0.16 -15.70 -25.32
CA VAL A 287 1.17 -15.96 -25.92
C VAL A 287 1.89 -17.07 -25.14
N ALA A 288 1.92 -16.95 -23.83
CA ALA A 288 2.58 -17.94 -22.97
C ALA A 288 1.91 -19.33 -23.06
N LEU A 289 0.58 -19.39 -23.14
CA LEU A 289 -0.18 -20.62 -23.29
C LEU A 289 0.22 -21.40 -24.55
N LYS A 290 0.49 -20.70 -25.65
CA LYS A 290 0.97 -21.33 -26.91
C LYS A 290 2.40 -21.83 -26.78
N ASN A 291 3.24 -21.14 -26.01
CA ASN A 291 4.66 -21.43 -25.88
C ASN A 291 4.97 -22.52 -24.84
N TYR A 292 4.05 -22.79 -23.92
CA TYR A 292 4.24 -23.75 -22.84
C TYR A 292 3.06 -24.74 -22.77
N PRO A 293 3.19 -25.95 -23.34
CA PRO A 293 2.19 -27.01 -23.18
C PRO A 293 1.99 -27.35 -21.69
N MET A 294 0.79 -27.82 -21.34
CA MET A 294 0.40 -28.09 -19.93
C MET A 294 1.40 -28.99 -19.19
N LYS A 295 1.93 -30.05 -19.84
CA LYS A 295 2.95 -30.91 -19.25
C LYS A 295 4.21 -30.15 -18.87
N LYS A 296 4.66 -29.23 -19.73
CA LYS A 296 5.84 -28.39 -19.49
C LYS A 296 5.58 -27.43 -18.34
N VAL A 297 4.40 -26.78 -18.30
CA VAL A 297 4.01 -25.90 -17.19
C VAL A 297 4.05 -26.65 -15.86
N SER A 298 3.52 -27.88 -15.81
CA SER A 298 3.54 -28.70 -14.60
C SER A 298 4.97 -29.03 -14.13
N GLN A 299 5.88 -29.32 -15.05
CA GLN A 299 7.30 -29.55 -14.74
C GLN A 299 7.97 -28.28 -14.20
N ILE A 300 7.71 -27.13 -14.81
CA ILE A 300 8.24 -25.83 -14.36
C ILE A 300 7.73 -25.50 -12.95
N VAL A 301 6.46 -25.73 -12.65
CA VAL A 301 5.90 -25.51 -11.31
C VAL A 301 6.64 -26.36 -10.27
N GLY A 302 6.92 -27.62 -10.56
CA GLY A 302 7.73 -28.48 -9.71
C GLY A 302 9.15 -27.95 -9.50
N ALA A 303 9.81 -27.53 -10.59
CA ALA A 303 11.15 -26.96 -10.54
C ALA A 303 11.21 -25.65 -9.74
N LEU A 304 10.21 -24.78 -9.88
CA LEU A 304 10.14 -23.51 -9.13
C LEU A 304 9.94 -23.74 -7.64
N ARG A 305 9.19 -24.78 -7.23
CA ARG A 305 9.10 -25.18 -5.82
C ARG A 305 10.48 -25.52 -5.26
N ASP A 306 11.28 -26.29 -6.00
CA ASP A 306 12.63 -26.68 -5.57
C ASP A 306 13.56 -25.45 -5.47
N ILE A 307 13.44 -24.51 -6.39
CA ILE A 307 14.17 -23.22 -6.34
C ILE A 307 13.73 -22.39 -5.11
N ASP A 308 12.43 -22.34 -4.80
CA ASP A 308 11.93 -21.64 -3.63
C ASP A 308 12.51 -22.22 -2.32
N VAL A 309 12.56 -23.54 -2.19
CA VAL A 309 13.16 -24.23 -1.06
C VAL A 309 14.65 -23.89 -0.93
N LYS A 310 15.40 -23.94 -2.04
CA LYS A 310 16.82 -23.56 -2.10
C LYS A 310 17.03 -22.07 -1.72
N SER A 311 16.16 -21.17 -2.18
CA SER A 311 16.26 -19.74 -1.87
C SER A 311 16.11 -19.40 -0.39
N LYS A 312 15.49 -20.32 0.38
CA LYS A 312 15.33 -20.26 1.83
C LYS A 312 16.45 -20.98 2.59
N GLY A 313 17.51 -21.41 1.88
CA GLY A 313 18.69 -22.03 2.47
C GLY A 313 18.60 -23.54 2.69
N VAL A 314 17.51 -24.22 2.28
CA VAL A 314 17.38 -25.66 2.46
C VAL A 314 18.05 -26.37 1.29
N GLY A 315 19.11 -27.12 1.59
CA GLY A 315 19.87 -27.91 0.60
C GLY A 315 20.75 -27.09 -0.36
N ALA A 316 20.92 -25.79 -0.13
CA ALA A 316 21.66 -24.89 -1.04
C ALA A 316 22.36 -23.73 -0.30
N SER A 317 22.87 -23.97 0.90
CA SER A 317 23.49 -22.93 1.77
C SER A 317 24.68 -22.18 1.15
N ALA A 318 25.23 -22.66 0.05
CA ALA A 318 26.37 -22.04 -0.65
C ALA A 318 26.00 -21.40 -2.00
N MET A 319 24.72 -21.44 -2.44
CA MET A 319 24.35 -20.89 -3.75
C MET A 319 24.07 -19.38 -3.67
N SER A 320 24.67 -18.62 -4.59
CA SER A 320 24.37 -17.20 -4.73
C SER A 320 23.00 -16.97 -5.37
N GLN A 321 22.42 -15.76 -5.17
CA GLN A 321 21.20 -15.37 -5.89
C GLN A 321 21.36 -15.45 -7.41
N SER A 322 22.56 -15.11 -7.92
CA SER A 322 22.89 -15.23 -9.36
C SER A 322 22.74 -16.66 -9.86
N ASP A 323 23.24 -17.63 -9.09
CA ASP A 323 23.20 -19.03 -9.49
C ASP A 323 21.78 -19.60 -9.44
N LEU A 324 21.02 -19.23 -8.39
CA LEU A 324 19.60 -19.61 -8.29
C LEU A 324 18.75 -19.04 -9.43
N LEU A 325 18.97 -17.77 -9.82
CA LEU A 325 18.28 -17.15 -10.95
C LEU A 325 18.63 -17.86 -12.26
N LYS A 326 19.90 -18.19 -12.49
CA LYS A 326 20.33 -18.93 -13.67
C LYS A 326 19.73 -20.34 -13.69
N GLU A 327 19.75 -21.08 -12.58
CA GLU A 327 19.13 -22.39 -12.45
C GLU A 327 17.62 -22.31 -12.74
N MET A 328 16.93 -21.33 -12.20
CA MET A 328 15.51 -21.09 -12.42
C MET A 328 15.21 -20.93 -13.91
N LEU A 329 15.93 -20.02 -14.58
CA LEU A 329 15.72 -19.77 -16.02
C LEU A 329 16.05 -21.01 -16.86
N TYR A 330 17.13 -21.70 -16.53
CA TYR A 330 17.51 -22.94 -17.22
C TYR A 330 16.37 -23.97 -17.16
N LYS A 331 15.79 -24.23 -15.97
CA LYS A 331 14.68 -25.17 -15.79
C LYS A 331 13.38 -24.74 -16.48
N ILE A 332 13.16 -23.44 -16.65
CA ILE A 332 11.98 -22.91 -17.35
C ILE A 332 12.12 -23.14 -18.86
N PHE A 333 13.28 -22.84 -19.43
CA PHE A 333 13.47 -22.87 -20.88
C PHE A 333 13.78 -24.29 -21.44
N ASN A 334 14.38 -25.17 -20.64
CA ASN A 334 14.71 -26.55 -21.00
C ASN A 334 13.82 -27.57 -20.32
#